data_1c5b1fdaf61619f95b54edfbf89066bb
#
_entry.id   1c5b1fdaf61619f95b54edfbf89066bb
#
_cell.length_a   1.000
_cell.length_b   1.000
_cell.length_c   1.000
_cell.angle_alpha   90.00
_cell.angle_beta   90.00
_cell.angle_gamma   90.00
#
_symmetry.space_group_name_H-M   'P 1'
#
loop_
_entity.id
_entity.type
_entity.pdbx_description
1 polymer ?
#
loop_
_entity_poly.entity_id
_entity_poly.type
_entity_poly.pdbx_seq_one_letter_code
_entity_poly.pdbx_strand_id
1 'polypeptide(L)'
;MLEGFRRRVGLSYSRLHFRNNRDRMMNFTDALTRSRRALVIFPESSPDGESVLTLFRYLLRKFSLEGMMVLIRDDQLFSLASTPPLKTLTYSANDINTWFVPRRKLLQRITTNTFDVALDLNIGLSLPSAFLCKASNAPLRVSFAKHGGDQFYNFQFQSKGTAGSTHTYRSFLKCLDMF
;
A
#
# COMPACT_ATOMS: atom_id res chain seq x y z
N MET A 1 24.77 -9.37 -2.94
CA MET A 1 25.15 -9.06 -1.53
C MET A 1 24.84 -7.61 -1.13
N LEU A 2 25.20 -6.63 -1.92
CA LEU A 2 25.02 -5.19 -1.59
C LEU A 2 23.55 -4.78 -1.38
N GLU A 3 22.62 -5.30 -2.17
CA GLU A 3 21.20 -4.95 -2.10
C GLU A 3 20.55 -5.39 -0.77
N GLY A 4 20.84 -6.60 -0.33
CA GLY A 4 20.33 -7.10 0.97
C GLY A 4 20.82 -6.25 2.15
N PHE A 5 22.08 -5.79 2.11
CA PHE A 5 22.62 -4.87 3.11
C PHE A 5 21.89 -3.52 3.08
N ARG A 6 21.76 -2.91 1.89
CA ARG A 6 21.03 -1.65 1.69
C ARG A 6 19.60 -1.71 2.22
N ARG A 7 18.90 -2.82 1.95
CA ARG A 7 17.54 -3.04 2.43
C ARG A 7 17.47 -3.14 3.96
N ARG A 8 18.44 -3.83 4.61
CA ARG A 8 18.53 -3.89 6.08
C ARG A 8 18.75 -2.52 6.71
N VAL A 9 19.63 -1.70 6.15
CA VAL A 9 19.85 -0.32 6.59
C VAL A 9 18.56 0.50 6.48
N GLY A 10 17.85 0.42 5.35
CA GLY A 10 16.58 1.11 5.15
C GLY A 10 15.50 0.66 6.14
N LEU A 11 15.42 -0.63 6.44
CA LEU A 11 14.50 -1.16 7.46
C LEU A 11 14.83 -0.64 8.86
N SER A 12 16.12 -0.60 9.22
CA SER A 12 16.56 -0.06 10.51
C SER A 12 16.26 1.44 10.63
N TYR A 13 16.52 2.19 9.56
CA TYR A 13 16.14 3.60 9.48
C TYR A 13 14.63 3.79 9.65
N SER A 14 13.81 2.99 8.98
CA SER A 14 12.35 3.06 9.07
C SER A 14 11.85 2.81 10.50
N ARG A 15 12.45 1.84 11.22
CA ARG A 15 12.14 1.57 12.63
C ARG A 15 12.43 2.79 13.52
N LEU A 16 13.58 3.43 13.32
CA LEU A 16 13.94 4.63 14.06
C LEU A 16 13.03 5.81 13.72
N HIS A 17 12.72 5.99 12.44
CA HIS A 17 11.88 7.08 11.95
C HIS A 17 10.46 7.02 12.52
N PHE A 18 9.87 5.82 12.58
CA PHE A 18 8.50 5.62 13.05
C PHE A 18 8.38 5.19 14.52
N ARG A 19 9.48 5.16 15.29
CA ARG A 19 9.48 4.66 16.69
C ARG A 19 8.46 5.33 17.61
N ASN A 20 8.15 6.59 17.38
CA ASN A 20 7.20 7.37 18.18
C ASN A 20 5.77 7.35 17.61
N ASN A 21 5.58 6.76 16.42
CA ASN A 21 4.28 6.70 15.78
C ASN A 21 3.52 5.45 16.25
N ARG A 22 2.86 5.56 17.42
CA ARG A 22 2.06 4.47 17.99
C ARG A 22 0.70 4.40 17.32
N ASP A 23 0.31 3.20 16.94
CA ASP A 23 -1.01 2.95 16.39
C ASP A 23 -2.05 2.91 17.50
N ARG A 24 -3.21 3.52 17.26
CA ARG A 24 -4.35 3.41 18.15
C ARG A 24 -5.02 2.06 17.97
N MET A 25 -5.50 1.46 19.05
CA MET A 25 -6.38 0.30 18.95
C MET A 25 -7.67 0.72 18.26
N MET A 26 -8.06 -0.06 17.26
CA MET A 26 -9.29 0.17 16.49
C MET A 26 -9.93 -1.15 16.10
N ASN A 27 -11.26 -1.14 15.94
CA ASN A 27 -11.97 -2.24 15.32
C ASN A 27 -11.80 -2.12 13.78
N PHE A 28 -11.26 -3.15 13.14
CA PHE A 28 -11.00 -3.16 11.70
C PHE A 28 -12.27 -2.95 10.88
N THR A 29 -13.35 -3.67 11.24
CA THR A 29 -14.64 -3.60 10.55
C THR A 29 -15.19 -2.18 10.56
N ASP A 30 -15.26 -1.56 11.73
CA ASP A 30 -15.77 -0.20 11.86
C ASP A 30 -14.89 0.80 11.13
N ALA A 31 -13.56 0.66 11.24
CA ALA A 31 -12.61 1.54 10.58
C ALA A 31 -12.76 1.46 9.05
N LEU A 32 -12.84 0.26 8.48
CA LEU A 32 -12.97 0.07 7.03
C LEU A 32 -14.34 0.56 6.50
N THR A 33 -15.41 0.27 7.21
CA THR A 33 -16.78 0.66 6.82
C THR A 33 -16.96 2.18 6.82
N ARG A 34 -16.32 2.88 7.78
CA ARG A 34 -16.40 4.34 7.90
C ARG A 34 -15.41 5.09 7.02
N SER A 35 -14.43 4.39 6.45
CA SER A 35 -13.41 5.02 5.60
C SER A 35 -14.02 5.60 4.34
N ARG A 36 -13.69 6.84 4.04
CA ARG A 36 -14.14 7.57 2.85
C ARG A 36 -12.98 7.94 1.92
N ARG A 37 -11.81 8.16 2.50
CA ARG A 37 -10.60 8.57 1.77
C ARG A 37 -9.55 7.47 1.84
N ALA A 38 -9.24 6.89 0.69
CA ALA A 38 -8.31 5.79 0.58
C ALA A 38 -7.06 6.17 -0.21
N LEU A 39 -5.89 5.80 0.31
CA LEU A 39 -4.66 5.70 -0.46
C LEU A 39 -4.51 4.24 -0.90
N VAL A 40 -4.50 3.99 -2.20
CA VAL A 40 -4.24 2.65 -2.76
C VAL A 40 -2.86 2.64 -3.40
N ILE A 41 -1.94 1.87 -2.81
CA ILE A 41 -0.58 1.69 -3.34
C ILE A 41 -0.60 0.49 -4.28
N PHE A 42 -0.39 0.77 -5.56
CA PHE A 42 -0.40 -0.24 -6.61
C PHE A 42 0.86 -1.12 -6.52
N PRO A 43 0.79 -2.42 -6.82
CA PRO A 43 1.95 -3.30 -6.71
C PRO A 43 3.05 -2.92 -7.70
N GLU A 44 4.31 -2.95 -7.24
CA GLU A 44 5.49 -2.66 -8.08
C GLU A 44 5.75 -3.74 -9.14
N SER A 45 5.30 -4.94 -8.88
CA SER A 45 5.27 -6.04 -9.83
C SER A 45 3.99 -6.83 -9.63
N SER A 46 3.27 -7.09 -10.70
CA SER A 46 2.05 -7.89 -10.66
C SER A 46 2.19 -9.08 -11.61
N PRO A 47 2.47 -10.28 -11.09
CA PRO A 47 2.47 -11.49 -11.90
C PRO A 47 1.07 -11.84 -12.45
N ASP A 48 0.01 -11.22 -11.88
CA ASP A 48 -1.37 -11.38 -12.30
C ASP A 48 -2.08 -10.01 -12.31
N GLY A 49 -1.89 -9.30 -13.40
CA GLY A 49 -2.48 -7.96 -13.60
C GLY A 49 -4.00 -7.96 -13.56
N GLU A 50 -4.67 -9.02 -14.04
CA GLU A 50 -6.13 -9.10 -14.08
C GLU A 50 -6.74 -9.16 -12.67
N SER A 51 -6.18 -9.98 -11.79
CA SER A 51 -6.68 -10.09 -10.41
C SER A 51 -6.46 -8.80 -9.61
N VAL A 52 -5.34 -8.11 -9.83
CA VAL A 52 -5.09 -6.80 -9.25
C VAL A 52 -6.11 -5.78 -9.75
N LEU A 53 -6.37 -5.75 -11.06
CA LEU A 53 -7.35 -4.82 -11.64
C LEU A 53 -8.78 -5.13 -11.17
N THR A 54 -9.12 -6.39 -10.94
CA THR A 54 -10.41 -6.78 -10.39
C THR A 54 -10.59 -6.26 -8.96
N LEU A 55 -9.58 -6.45 -8.11
CA LEU A 55 -9.55 -5.87 -6.76
C LEU A 55 -9.62 -4.34 -6.82
N PHE A 56 -8.86 -3.74 -7.71
CA PHE A 56 -8.81 -2.30 -7.88
C PHE A 56 -10.17 -1.71 -8.30
N ARG A 57 -10.89 -2.35 -9.25
CA ARG A 57 -12.25 -1.94 -9.63
C ARG A 57 -13.24 -2.04 -8.47
N TYR A 58 -13.08 -3.04 -7.60
CA TYR A 58 -13.87 -3.14 -6.36
C TYR A 58 -13.60 -1.94 -5.44
N LEU A 59 -12.32 -1.60 -5.20
CA LEU A 59 -11.94 -0.46 -4.37
C LEU A 59 -12.46 0.87 -4.94
N LEU A 60 -12.45 1.03 -6.28
CA LEU A 60 -13.04 2.19 -6.95
C LEU A 60 -14.53 2.37 -6.66
N ARG A 61 -15.27 1.27 -6.63
CA ARG A 61 -16.70 1.31 -6.29
C ARG A 61 -16.94 1.63 -4.81
N LYS A 62 -16.06 1.12 -3.94
CA LYS A 62 -16.19 1.31 -2.48
C LYS A 62 -15.86 2.75 -2.06
N PHE A 63 -14.81 3.34 -2.60
CA PHE A 63 -14.30 4.65 -2.17
C PHE A 63 -14.65 5.81 -3.10
N SER A 64 -15.27 5.56 -4.23
CA SER A 64 -15.50 6.53 -5.32
C SER A 64 -14.21 7.10 -5.93
N LEU A 65 -14.34 7.81 -7.05
CA LEU A 65 -13.20 8.43 -7.74
C LEU A 65 -12.58 9.60 -6.94
N GLU A 66 -13.40 10.36 -6.24
CA GLU A 66 -12.97 11.52 -5.45
C GLU A 66 -12.32 11.12 -4.13
N GLY A 67 -12.81 10.04 -3.53
CA GLY A 67 -12.32 9.51 -2.26
C GLY A 67 -11.03 8.68 -2.38
N MET A 68 -10.60 8.31 -3.59
CA MET A 68 -9.47 7.44 -3.79
C MET A 68 -8.29 8.15 -4.45
N MET A 69 -7.12 8.02 -3.84
CA MET A 69 -5.83 8.39 -4.46
C MET A 69 -5.04 7.11 -4.74
N VAL A 70 -4.48 7.01 -5.93
CA VAL A 70 -3.62 5.89 -6.31
C VAL A 70 -2.17 6.34 -6.29
N LEU A 71 -1.33 5.57 -5.59
CA LEU A 71 0.12 5.68 -5.67
C LEU A 71 0.65 4.55 -6.55
N ILE A 72 1.32 4.89 -7.63
CA ILE A 72 1.81 3.93 -8.63
C ILE A 72 3.19 4.33 -9.14
N ARG A 73 4.02 3.34 -9.43
CA ARG A 73 5.29 3.59 -10.11
C ARG A 73 5.04 4.03 -11.55
N ASP A 74 5.85 4.97 -12.04
CA ASP A 74 5.71 5.57 -13.38
C ASP A 74 5.73 4.53 -14.51
N ASP A 75 6.58 3.50 -14.39
CA ASP A 75 6.66 2.39 -15.34
C ASP A 75 5.45 1.44 -15.32
N GLN A 76 4.58 1.55 -14.32
CA GLN A 76 3.36 0.76 -14.18
C GLN A 76 2.09 1.54 -14.57
N LEU A 77 2.21 2.82 -14.91
CA LEU A 77 1.07 3.69 -15.15
C LEU A 77 0.14 3.20 -16.28
N PHE A 78 0.70 2.51 -17.28
CA PHE A 78 -0.07 1.92 -18.38
C PHE A 78 -1.10 0.89 -17.89
N SER A 79 -0.87 0.24 -16.73
CA SER A 79 -1.80 -0.71 -16.14
C SER A 79 -3.15 -0.08 -15.76
N LEU A 80 -3.20 1.24 -15.61
CA LEU A 80 -4.40 2.02 -15.30
C LEU A 80 -5.03 2.68 -16.53
N ALA A 81 -4.51 2.46 -17.74
CA ALA A 81 -5.00 3.13 -18.96
C ALA A 81 -6.49 2.90 -19.25
N SER A 82 -7.05 1.77 -18.80
CA SER A 82 -8.46 1.41 -18.96
C SER A 82 -9.35 1.85 -17.79
N THR A 83 -8.82 2.65 -16.86
CA THR A 83 -9.59 3.13 -15.71
C THR A 83 -10.06 4.57 -15.93
N PRO A 84 -11.15 5.01 -15.27
CA PRO A 84 -11.55 6.42 -15.30
C PRO A 84 -10.44 7.34 -14.78
N PRO A 85 -10.44 8.63 -15.11
CA PRO A 85 -9.47 9.58 -14.60
C PRO A 85 -9.49 9.61 -13.08
N LEU A 86 -8.36 9.26 -12.47
CA LEU A 86 -8.15 9.09 -11.04
C LEU A 86 -7.14 10.09 -10.51
N LYS A 87 -7.29 10.45 -9.25
CA LYS A 87 -6.24 11.18 -8.52
C LYS A 87 -5.03 10.26 -8.34
N THR A 88 -4.08 10.36 -9.27
CA THR A 88 -2.91 9.49 -9.33
C THR A 88 -1.66 10.23 -8.91
N LEU A 89 -0.90 9.63 -8.01
CA LEU A 89 0.43 10.06 -7.60
C LEU A 89 1.44 9.08 -8.17
N THR A 90 2.28 9.52 -9.10
CA THR A 90 3.36 8.70 -9.65
C THR A 90 4.67 8.94 -8.92
N TYR A 91 5.51 7.92 -8.85
CA TYR A 91 6.87 8.01 -8.38
C TYR A 91 7.80 7.14 -9.23
N SER A 92 9.06 7.54 -9.30
CA SER A 92 10.11 6.87 -10.05
C SER A 92 11.22 6.34 -9.14
N ALA A 93 12.17 5.62 -9.70
CA ALA A 93 13.37 5.20 -8.99
C ALA A 93 14.16 6.40 -8.41
N ASN A 94 14.09 7.58 -9.06
CA ASN A 94 14.75 8.81 -8.60
C ASN A 94 14.13 9.40 -7.33
N ASP A 95 12.88 9.03 -7.02
CA ASP A 95 12.20 9.45 -5.79
C ASP A 95 12.56 8.59 -4.58
N ILE A 96 13.33 7.52 -4.81
CA ILE A 96 13.80 6.58 -3.79
C ILE A 96 15.31 6.72 -3.65
N ASN A 97 15.78 6.70 -2.41
CA ASN A 97 17.22 6.77 -2.16
C ASN A 97 17.89 5.37 -2.23
N THR A 98 19.21 5.33 -2.08
CA THR A 98 19.99 4.08 -2.13
C THR A 98 19.64 3.05 -1.05
N TRP A 99 18.95 3.45 0.01
CA TRP A 99 18.49 2.59 1.11
C TRP A 99 17.03 2.17 0.95
N PHE A 100 16.45 2.33 -0.23
CA PHE A 100 15.03 2.07 -0.54
C PHE A 100 14.04 2.90 0.29
N VAL A 101 14.48 4.05 0.79
CA VAL A 101 13.62 4.98 1.54
C VAL A 101 13.16 6.11 0.60
N PRO A 102 11.87 6.47 0.62
CA PRO A 102 11.35 7.58 -0.17
C PRO A 102 12.02 8.91 0.20
N ARG A 103 12.34 9.71 -0.83
CA ARG A 103 12.91 11.06 -0.63
C ARG A 103 11.86 12.02 -0.11
N ARG A 104 12.30 13.08 0.56
CA ARG A 104 11.44 14.08 1.21
C ARG A 104 10.36 14.65 0.29
N LYS A 105 10.67 14.91 -0.98
CA LYS A 105 9.72 15.45 -1.96
C LYS A 105 8.53 14.52 -2.17
N LEU A 106 8.76 13.22 -2.31
CA LEU A 106 7.69 12.24 -2.44
C LEU A 106 6.87 12.11 -1.16
N LEU A 107 7.52 12.11 0.01
CA LEU A 107 6.85 12.09 1.31
C LEU A 107 5.92 13.29 1.48
N GLN A 108 6.37 14.49 1.15
CA GLN A 108 5.54 15.70 1.22
C GLN A 108 4.27 15.58 0.37
N ARG A 109 4.37 15.03 -0.85
CA ARG A 109 3.21 14.83 -1.73
C ARG A 109 2.15 13.90 -1.13
N ILE A 110 2.53 12.96 -0.27
CA ILE A 110 1.60 12.07 0.44
C ILE A 110 1.08 12.74 1.70
N THR A 111 1.94 13.32 2.53
CA THR A 111 1.56 13.86 3.83
C THR A 111 0.70 15.13 3.76
N THR A 112 0.65 15.80 2.62
CA THR A 112 -0.30 16.91 2.37
C THR A 112 -1.75 16.46 2.21
N ASN A 113 -1.98 15.16 2.03
CA ASN A 113 -3.32 14.58 1.94
C ASN A 113 -3.66 13.88 3.25
N THR A 114 -4.96 13.76 3.52
CA THR A 114 -5.46 13.00 4.67
C THR A 114 -6.20 11.76 4.17
N PHE A 115 -5.91 10.61 4.77
CA PHE A 115 -6.50 9.33 4.41
C PHE A 115 -7.10 8.66 5.65
N ASP A 116 -8.22 7.97 5.47
CA ASP A 116 -8.84 7.16 6.50
C ASP A 116 -8.26 5.74 6.47
N VAL A 117 -7.91 5.27 5.27
CA VAL A 117 -7.28 3.97 5.05
C VAL A 117 -6.17 4.07 4.00
N ALA A 118 -5.09 3.32 4.20
CA ALA A 118 -4.06 3.07 3.19
C ALA A 118 -3.98 1.56 2.92
N LEU A 119 -4.11 1.17 1.65
CA LEU A 119 -4.04 -0.22 1.20
C LEU A 119 -2.79 -0.42 0.34
N ASP A 120 -1.85 -1.21 0.82
CA ASP A 120 -0.68 -1.61 0.04
C ASP A 120 -0.95 -2.97 -0.63
N LEU A 121 -1.09 -2.97 -1.95
CA LEU A 121 -1.41 -4.16 -2.74
C LEU A 121 -0.18 -4.99 -3.13
N ASN A 122 1.00 -4.66 -2.65
CA ASN A 122 2.18 -5.51 -2.81
C ASN A 122 2.07 -6.77 -1.95
N ILE A 123 2.13 -7.96 -2.54
CA ILE A 123 2.14 -9.23 -1.81
C ILE A 123 3.45 -9.37 -1.02
N GLY A 124 4.59 -9.12 -1.67
CA GLY A 124 5.90 -9.07 -1.03
C GLY A 124 6.17 -7.74 -0.34
N LEU A 125 7.18 -7.69 0.54
CA LEU A 125 7.60 -6.44 1.17
C LEU A 125 8.39 -5.56 0.19
N SER A 126 7.74 -4.52 -0.33
CA SER A 126 8.40 -3.37 -0.93
C SER A 126 8.66 -2.33 0.15
N LEU A 127 9.92 -2.02 0.44
CA LEU A 127 10.23 -1.05 1.50
C LEU A 127 9.75 0.36 1.16
N PRO A 128 9.87 0.85 -0.10
CA PRO A 128 9.32 2.15 -0.47
C PRO A 128 7.81 2.24 -0.24
N SER A 129 7.06 1.23 -0.72
CA SER A 129 5.60 1.18 -0.58
C SER A 129 5.16 1.12 0.88
N ALA A 130 5.80 0.25 1.68
CA ALA A 130 5.53 0.10 3.10
C ALA A 130 5.81 1.40 3.87
N PHE A 131 6.94 2.06 3.57
CA PHE A 131 7.28 3.34 4.17
C PHE A 131 6.24 4.42 3.84
N LEU A 132 5.83 4.52 2.55
CA LEU A 132 4.83 5.49 2.10
C LEU A 132 3.45 5.20 2.72
N CYS A 133 3.09 3.93 2.86
CA CYS A 133 1.88 3.51 3.57
C CYS A 133 1.87 4.01 5.03
N LYS A 134 2.97 3.80 5.77
CA LYS A 134 3.09 4.28 7.17
C LYS A 134 3.15 5.81 7.23
N ALA A 135 3.88 6.46 6.33
CA ALA A 135 4.03 7.92 6.27
C ALA A 135 2.74 8.65 5.87
N SER A 136 1.76 7.96 5.26
CA SER A 136 0.44 8.54 4.95
C SER A 136 -0.34 8.96 6.20
N ASN A 137 0.07 8.51 7.38
CA ASN A 137 -0.61 8.69 8.65
C ASN A 137 -2.08 8.20 8.66
N ALA A 138 -2.47 7.37 7.68
CA ALA A 138 -3.78 6.73 7.69
C ALA A 138 -3.93 5.89 8.98
N PRO A 139 -5.01 6.07 9.74
CA PRO A 139 -5.24 5.30 10.96
C PRO A 139 -5.34 3.79 10.68
N LEU A 140 -5.94 3.40 9.55
CA LEU A 140 -5.99 2.02 9.10
C LEU A 140 -5.01 1.81 7.94
N ARG A 141 -4.06 0.88 8.11
CA ARG A 141 -3.07 0.51 7.09
C ARG A 141 -3.11 -0.98 6.85
N VAL A 142 -3.59 -1.33 5.68
CA VAL A 142 -3.92 -2.71 5.28
C VAL A 142 -2.91 -3.21 4.27
N SER A 143 -2.45 -4.43 4.44
CA SER A 143 -1.66 -5.12 3.43
C SER A 143 -1.77 -6.64 3.58
N PHE A 144 -1.08 -7.37 2.71
CA PHE A 144 -0.90 -8.82 2.87
C PHE A 144 0.12 -9.10 3.98
N ALA A 145 -0.03 -10.24 4.66
CA ALA A 145 0.93 -10.70 5.66
C ALA A 145 2.29 -10.95 5.01
N LYS A 146 3.31 -10.28 5.53
CA LYS A 146 4.67 -10.35 4.99
C LYS A 146 5.70 -10.15 6.10
N HIS A 147 6.82 -10.84 5.99
CA HIS A 147 7.90 -10.73 6.97
C HIS A 147 8.37 -9.27 7.12
N GLY A 148 8.39 -8.74 8.34
CA GLY A 148 8.75 -7.35 8.64
C GLY A 148 7.67 -6.32 8.33
N GLY A 149 6.43 -6.74 8.04
CA GLY A 149 5.29 -5.85 7.77
C GLY A 149 4.74 -5.15 9.02
N ASP A 150 4.88 -5.75 10.20
CA ASP A 150 4.24 -5.28 11.46
C ASP A 150 4.57 -3.85 11.84
N GLN A 151 5.75 -3.36 11.45
CA GLN A 151 6.15 -1.98 11.72
C GLN A 151 5.45 -0.93 10.85
N PHE A 152 4.82 -1.36 9.73
CA PHE A 152 4.20 -0.48 8.74
C PHE A 152 2.68 -0.57 8.73
N TYR A 153 2.16 -1.80 8.90
CA TYR A 153 0.73 -2.09 8.77
C TYR A 153 0.14 -2.49 10.11
N ASN A 154 -1.07 -2.06 10.39
CA ASN A 154 -1.82 -2.47 11.58
C ASN A 154 -2.92 -3.49 11.28
N PHE A 155 -3.12 -3.81 10.00
CA PHE A 155 -3.91 -4.95 9.57
C PHE A 155 -3.20 -5.69 8.43
N GLN A 156 -2.98 -6.99 8.60
CA GLN A 156 -2.35 -7.83 7.59
C GLN A 156 -3.24 -9.02 7.26
N PHE A 157 -3.64 -9.12 5.98
CA PHE A 157 -4.42 -10.23 5.47
C PHE A 157 -3.51 -11.41 5.14
N GLN A 158 -3.82 -12.57 5.70
CA GLN A 158 -3.12 -13.82 5.40
C GLN A 158 -4.02 -14.75 4.60
N SER A 159 -3.61 -15.09 3.38
CA SER A 159 -4.25 -16.13 2.59
C SER A 159 -3.88 -17.51 3.14
N LYS A 160 -4.85 -18.42 3.21
CA LYS A 160 -4.58 -19.80 3.60
C LYS A 160 -3.87 -20.56 2.46
N GLY A 161 -2.75 -21.22 2.77
CA GLY A 161 -1.99 -22.07 1.85
C GLY A 161 -0.93 -21.33 1.01
N THR A 162 -0.16 -22.10 0.24
CA THR A 162 0.88 -21.64 -0.71
C THR A 162 0.29 -21.23 -2.05
N ALA A 163 -0.89 -20.64 -2.05
CA ALA A 163 -1.61 -20.26 -3.25
C ALA A 163 -0.89 -19.10 -3.98
N GLY A 164 -0.88 -19.12 -5.30
CA GLY A 164 -0.29 -18.07 -6.13
C GLY A 164 -0.96 -16.69 -5.95
N SER A 165 -0.38 -15.67 -6.57
CA SER A 165 -0.82 -14.27 -6.48
C SER A 165 -2.31 -14.08 -6.78
N THR A 166 -2.82 -14.76 -7.81
CA THR A 166 -4.25 -14.74 -8.21
C THR A 166 -5.18 -15.09 -7.06
N HIS A 167 -4.89 -16.20 -6.39
CA HIS A 167 -5.69 -16.66 -5.25
C HIS A 167 -5.63 -15.67 -4.09
N THR A 168 -4.45 -15.09 -3.85
CA THR A 168 -4.24 -14.12 -2.77
C THR A 168 -5.10 -12.87 -2.97
N TYR A 169 -5.09 -12.27 -4.17
CA TYR A 169 -5.93 -11.11 -4.48
C TYR A 169 -7.42 -11.41 -4.43
N ARG A 170 -7.85 -12.56 -4.96
CA ARG A 170 -9.26 -12.99 -4.90
C ARG A 170 -9.74 -13.22 -3.46
N SER A 171 -8.90 -13.84 -2.63
CA SER A 171 -9.22 -14.08 -1.22
C SER A 171 -9.28 -12.77 -0.42
N PHE A 172 -8.40 -11.83 -0.74
CA PHE A 172 -8.42 -10.50 -0.12
C PHE A 172 -9.67 -9.72 -0.51
N LEU A 173 -10.06 -9.76 -1.79
CA LEU A 173 -11.30 -9.15 -2.27
C LEU A 173 -12.52 -9.72 -1.52
N LYS A 174 -12.62 -11.04 -1.37
CA LYS A 174 -13.69 -11.68 -0.58
C LYS A 174 -13.69 -11.22 0.88
N CYS A 175 -12.51 -11.04 1.47
CA CYS A 175 -12.39 -10.52 2.84
C CYS A 175 -12.91 -9.07 2.93
N LEU A 176 -12.56 -8.22 1.97
CA LEU A 176 -13.04 -6.82 1.94
C LEU A 176 -14.56 -6.71 1.68
N ASP A 177 -15.12 -7.65 0.91
CA ASP A 177 -16.53 -7.68 0.56
C ASP A 177 -17.46 -8.10 1.72
N MET A 178 -16.86 -8.62 2.81
CA MET A 178 -17.59 -8.94 4.05
C MET A 178 -17.89 -7.70 4.91
N PHE A 179 -17.34 -6.55 4.54
CA PHE A 179 -17.42 -5.28 5.27
C PHE A 179 -17.95 -4.14 4.38
#